data_f682106d0c5d14b5196a7bcf2a0f2192
#
_entry.id   f682106d0c5d14b5196a7bcf2a0f2192
#
_cell.length_a   1.000
_cell.length_b   1.000
_cell.length_c   1.000
_cell.angle_alpha   90.00
_cell.angle_beta   90.00
_cell.angle_gamma   90.00
#
_symmetry.space_group_name_H-M   'P 1'
#
loop_
_entity.id
_entity.type
_entity.pdbx_description
1 polymer ?
#
loop_
_entity_poly.entity_id
_entity_poly.type
_entity_poly.pdbx_seq_one_letter_code
_entity_poly.pdbx_strand_id
1 'polypeptide(L)'
;MKALLTLGLAAALAVSVVAQAPAPAAAPAGPELKVGDVAPDFTLPASDGKTYKLSSFRGKQAVVLAWFPKAFTRGCTIECKSLAEGSAKLKMYDATYFMASVDPIDGEQGNKAFAESMKADFPLLSDTTKETAKAYGVLMPQGFSNRWTFYIDKSGKIAHIDKDVAKRLETSADDMAAQLASMKVPMNH
;
A
#
# COMPACT_ATOMS: atom_id res chain seq x y z
N MET A 1 -8.63 23.27 -84.04
CA MET A 1 -9.31 22.77 -82.83
C MET A 1 -8.23 22.49 -81.81
N LYS A 2 -8.16 23.33 -80.73
CA LYS A 2 -7.11 23.27 -79.74
C LYS A 2 -7.61 22.43 -78.53
N ALA A 3 -6.93 21.32 -78.22
CA ALA A 3 -7.19 20.55 -77.01
C ALA A 3 -6.30 21.05 -75.88
N LEU A 4 -6.91 21.51 -74.78
CA LEU A 4 -6.21 21.87 -73.55
C LEU A 4 -6.10 20.62 -72.64
N LEU A 5 -4.88 20.22 -72.34
CA LEU A 5 -4.57 19.20 -71.32
C LEU A 5 -4.44 19.92 -69.96
N THR A 6 -5.33 19.66 -69.02
CA THR A 6 -5.18 20.13 -67.63
C THR A 6 -4.46 19.04 -66.83
N LEU A 7 -3.26 19.39 -66.32
CA LEU A 7 -2.44 18.55 -65.44
C LEU A 7 -2.91 18.78 -64.01
N GLY A 8 -3.53 17.76 -63.39
CA GLY A 8 -3.93 17.79 -61.98
C GLY A 8 -2.77 17.37 -61.08
N LEU A 9 -2.32 18.29 -60.26
CA LEU A 9 -1.29 18.08 -59.22
C LEU A 9 -1.95 17.52 -57.95
N ALA A 10 -1.82 16.22 -57.67
CA ALA A 10 -2.27 15.59 -56.44
C ALA A 10 -1.18 15.75 -55.35
N ALA A 11 -1.42 16.61 -54.39
CA ALA A 11 -0.56 16.76 -53.21
C ALA A 11 -0.91 15.64 -52.19
N ALA A 12 -0.04 14.69 -52.03
CA ALA A 12 -0.13 13.67 -50.96
C ALA A 12 0.37 14.27 -49.63
N LEU A 13 -0.55 14.49 -48.69
CA LEU A 13 -0.22 14.87 -47.31
C LEU A 13 0.22 13.62 -46.55
N ALA A 14 1.51 13.47 -46.29
CA ALA A 14 2.06 12.44 -45.42
C ALA A 14 1.78 12.83 -43.95
N VAL A 15 0.86 12.15 -43.32
CA VAL A 15 0.61 12.28 -41.86
C VAL A 15 1.66 11.45 -41.13
N SER A 16 2.66 12.11 -40.54
CA SER A 16 3.65 11.47 -39.68
C SER A 16 3.00 11.14 -38.32
N VAL A 17 2.70 9.88 -38.09
CA VAL A 17 2.30 9.38 -36.76
C VAL A 17 3.55 9.34 -35.90
N VAL A 18 3.69 10.32 -35.02
CA VAL A 18 4.71 10.27 -33.95
C VAL A 18 4.24 9.27 -32.91
N ALA A 19 4.85 8.10 -32.89
CA ALA A 19 4.65 7.12 -31.84
C ALA A 19 5.17 7.71 -30.52
N GLN A 20 4.25 8.08 -29.63
CA GLN A 20 4.57 8.58 -28.28
C GLN A 20 5.07 7.42 -27.44
N ALA A 21 6.33 7.44 -27.04
CA ALA A 21 6.88 6.48 -26.10
C ALA A 21 6.07 6.53 -24.78
N PRO A 22 5.79 5.37 -24.14
CA PRO A 22 5.11 5.38 -22.84
C PRO A 22 5.93 6.21 -21.83
N ALA A 23 5.25 7.17 -21.20
CA ALA A 23 5.86 7.98 -20.16
C ALA A 23 6.39 7.08 -19.03
N PRO A 24 7.58 7.34 -18.46
CA PRO A 24 8.10 6.60 -17.33
C PRO A 24 7.08 6.64 -16.20
N ALA A 25 6.83 5.50 -15.54
CA ALA A 25 5.98 5.44 -14.35
C ALA A 25 6.51 6.47 -13.34
N ALA A 26 5.68 7.44 -12.97
CA ALA A 26 6.08 8.49 -12.04
C ALA A 26 6.46 7.87 -10.69
N ALA A 27 7.62 8.26 -10.16
CA ALA A 27 8.09 7.82 -8.85
C ALA A 27 7.09 8.24 -7.75
N PRO A 28 6.96 7.47 -6.64
CA PRO A 28 6.08 7.82 -5.54
C PRO A 28 6.42 9.21 -4.98
N ALA A 29 5.38 9.98 -4.61
CA ALA A 29 5.55 11.32 -4.06
C ALA A 29 5.90 11.21 -2.56
N GLY A 30 7.18 11.23 -2.22
CA GLY A 30 7.65 11.22 -0.83
C GLY A 30 9.12 10.79 -0.73
N PRO A 31 9.72 10.87 0.48
CA PRO A 31 11.09 10.43 0.71
C PRO A 31 11.20 8.91 0.52
N GLU A 32 12.31 8.46 0.00
CA GLU A 32 12.62 7.04 -0.03
C GLU A 32 13.13 6.59 1.34
N LEU A 33 12.25 5.98 2.13
CA LEU A 33 12.60 5.41 3.43
C LEU A 33 13.44 4.14 3.26
N LYS A 34 14.39 3.95 4.20
CA LYS A 34 15.33 2.83 4.22
C LYS A 34 15.29 2.11 5.57
N VAL A 35 15.78 0.89 5.58
CA VAL A 35 16.04 0.15 6.83
C VAL A 35 17.01 0.95 7.70
N GLY A 36 16.67 1.12 8.97
CA GLY A 36 17.39 1.92 9.96
C GLY A 36 16.84 3.33 10.16
N ASP A 37 16.04 3.86 9.22
CA ASP A 37 15.39 5.17 9.39
C ASP A 37 14.35 5.11 10.52
N VAL A 38 14.13 6.24 11.18
CA VAL A 38 13.00 6.38 12.09
C VAL A 38 11.72 6.40 11.27
N ALA A 39 10.77 5.50 11.59
CA ALA A 39 9.50 5.46 10.92
C ALA A 39 8.72 6.77 11.15
N PRO A 40 8.15 7.40 10.11
CA PRO A 40 7.31 8.57 10.27
C PRO A 40 6.16 8.30 11.24
N ASP A 41 5.99 9.18 12.25
CA ASP A 41 4.88 9.03 13.20
C ASP A 41 3.55 9.30 12.49
N PHE A 42 2.51 8.63 12.94
CA PHE A 42 1.15 8.86 12.44
C PHE A 42 0.15 8.84 13.59
N THR A 43 -1.00 9.46 13.35
CA THR A 43 -2.20 9.35 14.20
C THR A 43 -3.38 9.17 13.25
N LEU A 44 -3.86 7.93 13.11
CA LEU A 44 -4.87 7.56 12.12
C LEU A 44 -6.07 6.88 12.77
N PRO A 45 -7.30 7.19 12.30
CA PRO A 45 -8.50 6.46 12.67
C PRO A 45 -8.48 5.06 12.04
N ALA A 46 -9.17 4.11 12.68
CA ALA A 46 -9.18 2.72 12.29
C ALA A 46 -10.60 2.14 12.20
N SER A 47 -10.72 1.02 11.49
CA SER A 47 -11.97 0.28 11.25
C SER A 47 -12.66 -0.21 12.52
N ASP A 48 -11.94 -0.36 13.64
CA ASP A 48 -12.46 -0.76 14.96
C ASP A 48 -12.98 0.42 15.80
N GLY A 49 -13.05 1.62 15.22
CA GLY A 49 -13.53 2.85 15.85
C GLY A 49 -12.50 3.55 16.76
N LYS A 50 -11.27 3.03 16.84
CA LYS A 50 -10.19 3.66 17.60
C LYS A 50 -9.31 4.51 16.71
N THR A 51 -8.44 5.30 17.37
CA THR A 51 -7.36 6.04 16.71
C THR A 51 -6.04 5.50 17.21
N TYR A 52 -5.12 5.20 16.29
CA TYR A 52 -3.82 4.66 16.60
C TYR A 52 -2.72 5.66 16.29
N LYS A 53 -1.79 5.81 17.24
CA LYS A 53 -0.59 6.60 17.06
C LYS A 53 0.63 5.69 17.13
N LEU A 54 1.51 5.75 16.11
CA LEU A 54 2.67 4.87 16.03
C LEU A 54 3.59 5.02 17.26
N SER A 55 3.87 6.26 17.68
CA SER A 55 4.76 6.49 18.82
C SER A 55 4.26 5.92 20.15
N SER A 56 2.96 5.55 20.27
CA SER A 56 2.42 4.91 21.48
C SER A 56 2.90 3.47 21.68
N PHE A 57 3.42 2.83 20.61
CA PHE A 57 3.98 1.48 20.62
C PHE A 57 5.49 1.45 20.93
N ARG A 58 6.16 2.62 20.81
CA ARG A 58 7.60 2.72 21.01
C ARG A 58 8.01 2.28 22.42
N GLY A 59 9.03 1.43 22.50
CA GLY A 59 9.49 0.81 23.73
C GLY A 59 8.64 -0.35 24.23
N LYS A 60 7.48 -0.61 23.63
CA LYS A 60 6.53 -1.66 24.06
C LYS A 60 6.59 -2.87 23.14
N GLN A 61 6.27 -2.71 21.87
CA GLN A 61 6.18 -3.81 20.90
C GLN A 61 6.57 -3.36 19.48
N ALA A 62 6.79 -4.31 18.61
CA ALA A 62 6.99 -4.04 17.19
C ALA A 62 5.67 -3.66 16.51
N VAL A 63 5.76 -2.95 15.38
CA VAL A 63 4.59 -2.58 14.56
C VAL A 63 4.80 -3.01 13.12
N VAL A 64 3.79 -3.64 12.53
CA VAL A 64 3.74 -3.92 11.08
C VAL A 64 2.68 -3.03 10.45
N LEU A 65 3.06 -2.29 9.43
CA LEU A 65 2.19 -1.40 8.68
C LEU A 65 2.13 -1.86 7.21
N ALA A 66 1.07 -2.57 6.85
CA ALA A 66 0.85 -3.11 5.52
C ALA A 66 -0.04 -2.15 4.70
N TRP A 67 0.58 -1.38 3.81
CA TRP A 67 -0.14 -0.50 2.90
C TRP A 67 -0.80 -1.28 1.76
N PHE A 68 -2.06 -0.96 1.46
CA PHE A 68 -2.78 -1.54 0.33
C PHE A 68 -3.47 -0.46 -0.53
N PRO A 69 -3.59 -0.66 -1.85
CA PRO A 69 -4.07 0.37 -2.77
C PRO A 69 -5.50 0.82 -2.55
N LYS A 70 -6.46 -0.12 -2.44
CA LYS A 70 -7.88 0.21 -2.35
C LYS A 70 -8.72 -0.96 -1.84
N ALA A 71 -9.61 -0.67 -0.88
CA ALA A 71 -10.59 -1.62 -0.36
C ALA A 71 -11.45 -2.26 -1.47
N PHE A 72 -11.88 -3.49 -1.26
CA PHE A 72 -12.72 -4.29 -2.16
C PHE A 72 -12.13 -4.63 -3.54
N THR A 73 -10.87 -4.26 -3.82
CA THR A 73 -10.20 -4.75 -5.04
C THR A 73 -9.69 -6.18 -4.84
N ARG A 74 -9.61 -6.95 -5.92
CA ARG A 74 -9.25 -8.38 -5.88
C ARG A 74 -7.97 -8.66 -5.07
N GLY A 75 -6.89 -7.95 -5.35
CA GLY A 75 -5.62 -8.18 -4.65
C GLY A 75 -5.68 -7.82 -3.17
N CYS A 76 -6.37 -6.72 -2.81
CA CYS A 76 -6.52 -6.31 -1.41
C CYS A 76 -7.43 -7.27 -0.63
N THR A 77 -8.45 -7.84 -1.29
CA THR A 77 -9.30 -8.88 -0.72
C THR A 77 -8.51 -10.16 -0.40
N ILE A 78 -7.65 -10.60 -1.32
CA ILE A 78 -6.80 -11.80 -1.11
C ILE A 78 -5.84 -11.57 0.07
N GLU A 79 -5.14 -10.44 0.10
CA GLU A 79 -4.20 -10.10 1.17
C GLU A 79 -4.90 -9.99 2.54
N CYS A 80 -5.98 -9.20 2.63
CA CYS A 80 -6.72 -9.03 3.87
C CYS A 80 -7.28 -10.35 4.40
N LYS A 81 -7.79 -11.21 3.51
CA LYS A 81 -8.26 -12.55 3.85
C LYS A 81 -7.12 -13.43 4.38
N SER A 82 -5.97 -13.45 3.72
CA SER A 82 -4.79 -14.17 4.19
C SER A 82 -4.40 -13.75 5.62
N LEU A 83 -4.34 -12.43 5.88
CA LEU A 83 -4.03 -11.91 7.21
C LEU A 83 -5.11 -12.25 8.25
N ALA A 84 -6.39 -12.23 7.88
CA ALA A 84 -7.49 -12.58 8.78
C ALA A 84 -7.47 -14.07 9.14
N GLU A 85 -7.26 -14.95 8.17
CA GLU A 85 -7.16 -16.40 8.38
C GLU A 85 -5.89 -16.78 9.17
N GLY A 86 -4.79 -16.05 9.00
CA GLY A 86 -3.53 -16.25 9.71
C GLY A 86 -3.40 -15.45 11.02
N SER A 87 -4.43 -14.74 11.46
CA SER A 87 -4.35 -13.79 12.57
C SER A 87 -3.89 -14.44 13.89
N ALA A 88 -4.34 -15.66 14.17
CA ALA A 88 -3.92 -16.40 15.36
C ALA A 88 -2.39 -16.59 15.41
N LYS A 89 -1.75 -16.89 14.27
CA LYS A 89 -0.30 -17.01 14.16
C LYS A 89 0.39 -15.67 14.40
N LEU A 90 -0.14 -14.60 13.83
CA LEU A 90 0.45 -13.26 13.95
C LEU A 90 0.36 -12.71 15.38
N LYS A 91 -0.74 -12.99 16.08
CA LYS A 91 -0.96 -12.60 17.49
C LYS A 91 -0.06 -13.31 18.49
N MET A 92 0.64 -14.37 18.06
CA MET A 92 1.66 -15.02 18.90
C MET A 92 2.91 -14.15 19.08
N TYR A 93 3.12 -13.13 18.26
CA TYR A 93 4.27 -12.22 18.38
C TYR A 93 3.94 -10.98 19.21
N ASP A 94 4.93 -10.47 19.95
CA ASP A 94 4.85 -9.16 20.66
C ASP A 94 4.91 -8.02 19.62
N ALA A 95 3.89 -7.99 18.77
CA ALA A 95 3.74 -7.05 17.67
C ALA A 95 2.27 -6.69 17.46
N THR A 96 2.02 -5.45 17.06
CA THR A 96 0.74 -5.02 16.47
C THR A 96 0.88 -4.89 14.98
N TYR A 97 -0.09 -5.39 14.22
CA TYR A 97 -0.12 -5.22 12.78
C TYR A 97 -1.39 -4.51 12.32
N PHE A 98 -1.22 -3.69 11.30
CA PHE A 98 -2.25 -2.87 10.66
C PHE A 98 -2.22 -3.09 9.16
N MET A 99 -3.37 -3.11 8.53
CA MET A 99 -3.45 -2.69 7.14
C MET A 99 -3.73 -1.18 7.08
N ALA A 100 -3.28 -0.49 6.03
CA ALA A 100 -3.51 0.94 5.87
C ALA A 100 -3.78 1.30 4.41
N SER A 101 -4.72 2.21 4.18
CA SER A 101 -4.99 2.79 2.86
C SER A 101 -5.40 4.25 2.97
N VAL A 102 -5.62 4.88 1.83
CA VAL A 102 -6.18 6.24 1.76
C VAL A 102 -7.71 6.25 1.62
N ASP A 103 -8.33 5.08 1.68
CA ASP A 103 -9.79 4.96 1.68
C ASP A 103 -10.39 5.55 2.97
N PRO A 104 -11.64 6.04 2.95
CA PRO A 104 -12.33 6.51 4.15
C PRO A 104 -12.60 5.36 5.14
N ILE A 105 -12.88 5.70 6.40
CA ILE A 105 -13.34 4.71 7.39
C ILE A 105 -14.75 4.24 7.05
N ASP A 106 -15.67 5.19 6.85
CA ASP A 106 -17.09 4.94 6.68
C ASP A 106 -17.50 4.85 5.20
N GLY A 107 -18.70 4.34 4.97
CA GLY A 107 -19.28 4.13 3.65
C GLY A 107 -19.08 2.70 3.15
N GLU A 108 -19.84 2.33 2.10
CA GLU A 108 -19.85 0.97 1.53
C GLU A 108 -18.48 0.52 0.99
N GLN A 109 -17.63 1.48 0.60
CA GLN A 109 -16.27 1.23 0.12
C GLN A 109 -15.20 1.63 1.15
N GLY A 110 -15.61 1.89 2.40
CA GLY A 110 -14.71 2.29 3.48
C GLY A 110 -14.00 1.11 4.14
N ASN A 111 -12.95 1.42 4.87
CA ASN A 111 -12.12 0.42 5.55
C ASN A 111 -12.88 -0.36 6.63
N LYS A 112 -13.92 0.24 7.25
CA LYS A 112 -14.77 -0.45 8.21
C LYS A 112 -15.60 -1.55 7.54
N ALA A 113 -16.32 -1.22 6.46
CA ALA A 113 -17.09 -2.20 5.70
C ALA A 113 -16.18 -3.30 5.11
N PHE A 114 -14.97 -2.93 4.66
CA PHE A 114 -14.02 -3.89 4.14
C PHE A 114 -13.52 -4.85 5.23
N ALA A 115 -13.12 -4.34 6.41
CA ALA A 115 -12.72 -5.17 7.54
C ALA A 115 -13.82 -6.15 7.98
N GLU A 116 -15.07 -5.67 8.08
CA GLU A 116 -16.23 -6.49 8.42
C GLU A 116 -16.45 -7.60 7.38
N SER A 117 -16.39 -7.29 6.09
CA SER A 117 -16.59 -8.25 5.01
C SER A 117 -15.52 -9.35 4.98
N MET A 118 -14.29 -9.03 5.40
CA MET A 118 -13.16 -9.96 5.50
C MET A 118 -13.08 -10.65 6.86
N LYS A 119 -13.93 -10.30 7.83
CA LYS A 119 -13.85 -10.74 9.22
C LYS A 119 -12.46 -10.49 9.82
N ALA A 120 -11.87 -9.36 9.45
CA ALA A 120 -10.57 -8.96 9.96
C ALA A 120 -10.68 -8.63 11.46
N ASP A 121 -9.90 -9.29 12.27
CA ASP A 121 -9.81 -9.10 13.72
C ASP A 121 -8.60 -8.22 14.11
N PHE A 122 -8.14 -7.43 13.15
CA PHE A 122 -7.09 -6.42 13.27
C PHE A 122 -7.55 -5.10 12.60
N PRO A 123 -6.99 -3.96 13.04
CA PRO A 123 -7.44 -2.66 12.55
C PRO A 123 -6.95 -2.36 11.11
N LEU A 124 -7.84 -1.77 10.30
CA LEU A 124 -7.52 -1.13 9.03
C LEU A 124 -7.50 0.39 9.23
N LEU A 125 -6.34 1.01 9.03
CA LEU A 125 -6.14 2.45 9.21
C LEU A 125 -6.55 3.23 7.95
N SER A 126 -7.11 4.43 8.14
CA SER A 126 -7.51 5.33 7.06
C SER A 126 -6.71 6.62 7.08
N ASP A 127 -5.94 6.86 6.02
CA ASP A 127 -5.19 8.10 5.79
C ASP A 127 -5.85 8.92 4.67
N THR A 128 -7.06 9.43 4.91
CA THR A 128 -7.81 10.21 3.91
C THR A 128 -7.11 11.52 3.51
N THR A 129 -6.24 12.04 4.36
CA THR A 129 -5.40 13.22 4.08
C THR A 129 -4.24 12.89 3.16
N LYS A 130 -3.85 11.61 3.07
CA LYS A 130 -2.70 11.11 2.31
C LYS A 130 -1.33 11.57 2.82
N GLU A 131 -1.29 12.26 3.95
CA GLU A 131 -0.05 12.80 4.50
C GLU A 131 0.87 11.68 5.00
N THR A 132 0.29 10.66 5.65
CA THR A 132 1.07 9.49 6.11
C THR A 132 1.56 8.66 4.93
N ALA A 133 0.70 8.39 3.94
CA ALA A 133 1.09 7.68 2.73
C ALA A 133 2.23 8.39 1.97
N LYS A 134 2.20 9.72 1.93
CA LYS A 134 3.26 10.54 1.37
C LYS A 134 4.55 10.44 2.20
N ALA A 135 4.45 10.55 3.54
CA ALA A 135 5.60 10.44 4.43
C ALA A 135 6.29 9.08 4.35
N TYR A 136 5.52 7.99 4.14
CA TYR A 136 6.04 6.64 3.92
C TYR A 136 6.52 6.40 2.47
N GLY A 137 6.39 7.37 1.57
CA GLY A 137 6.78 7.23 0.17
C GLY A 137 5.93 6.22 -0.61
N VAL A 138 4.75 5.88 -0.10
CA VAL A 138 3.85 4.90 -0.76
C VAL A 138 2.77 5.55 -1.61
N LEU A 139 2.55 6.85 -1.49
CA LEU A 139 1.52 7.54 -2.25
C LEU A 139 1.87 7.57 -3.74
N MET A 140 1.01 7.01 -4.56
CA MET A 140 1.14 7.02 -6.01
C MET A 140 0.50 8.27 -6.63
N PRO A 141 0.94 8.68 -7.84
CA PRO A 141 0.36 9.84 -8.55
C PRO A 141 -1.16 9.73 -8.76
N GLN A 142 -1.67 8.50 -8.87
CA GLN A 142 -3.10 8.22 -9.02
C GLN A 142 -3.90 8.44 -7.73
N GLY A 143 -3.23 8.75 -6.61
CA GLY A 143 -3.86 9.12 -5.36
C GLY A 143 -4.23 7.95 -4.44
N PHE A 144 -3.73 6.75 -4.68
CA PHE A 144 -3.79 5.59 -3.79
C PHE A 144 -2.38 5.13 -3.40
N SER A 145 -2.26 4.20 -2.44
CA SER A 145 -0.96 3.73 -1.97
C SER A 145 -0.40 2.56 -2.78
N ASN A 146 0.92 2.45 -2.84
CA ASN A 146 1.61 1.21 -3.19
C ASN A 146 1.30 0.13 -2.16
N ARG A 147 1.45 -1.14 -2.57
CA ARG A 147 1.34 -2.30 -1.68
C ARG A 147 2.72 -2.64 -1.11
N TRP A 148 3.10 -1.92 -0.06
CA TRP A 148 4.36 -2.13 0.67
C TRP A 148 4.08 -2.37 2.14
N THR A 149 4.84 -3.27 2.75
CA THR A 149 4.75 -3.52 4.20
C THR A 149 6.01 -3.06 4.89
N PHE A 150 5.83 -2.22 5.91
CA PHE A 150 6.90 -1.73 6.78
C PHE A 150 6.87 -2.47 8.10
N TYR A 151 8.01 -3.01 8.48
CA TYR A 151 8.22 -3.64 9.78
C TYR A 151 9.04 -2.69 10.64
N ILE A 152 8.46 -2.27 11.75
CA ILE A 152 9.00 -1.24 12.64
C ILE A 152 9.33 -1.91 13.97
N ASP A 153 10.57 -1.78 14.41
CA ASP A 153 11.02 -2.37 15.66
C ASP A 153 10.53 -1.59 16.89
N LYS A 154 10.75 -2.15 18.06
CA LYS A 154 10.42 -1.53 19.35
C LYS A 154 11.01 -0.12 19.56
N SER A 155 12.12 0.21 18.90
CA SER A 155 12.74 1.53 18.99
C SER A 155 12.06 2.57 18.10
N GLY A 156 11.13 2.13 17.22
CA GLY A 156 10.46 2.95 16.23
C GLY A 156 11.25 3.13 14.95
N LYS A 157 12.24 2.27 14.69
CA LYS A 157 13.00 2.24 13.44
C LYS A 157 12.45 1.20 12.49
N ILE A 158 12.56 1.48 11.19
CA ILE A 158 12.23 0.54 10.13
C ILE A 158 13.27 -0.56 10.12
N ALA A 159 12.86 -1.78 10.45
CA ALA A 159 13.72 -2.96 10.46
C ALA A 159 13.68 -3.71 9.12
N HIS A 160 12.56 -3.61 8.37
CA HIS A 160 12.42 -4.22 7.06
C HIS A 160 11.33 -3.50 6.25
N ILE A 161 11.48 -3.49 4.92
CA ILE A 161 10.47 -2.99 3.98
C ILE A 161 10.25 -4.07 2.93
N ASP A 162 9.05 -4.62 2.86
CA ASP A 162 8.64 -5.54 1.80
C ASP A 162 7.91 -4.78 0.69
N LYS A 163 8.54 -4.69 -0.47
CA LYS A 163 8.00 -4.04 -1.67
C LYS A 163 7.39 -5.06 -2.66
N ASP A 164 7.50 -6.35 -2.37
CA ASP A 164 7.10 -7.45 -3.26
C ASP A 164 5.83 -8.19 -2.82
N VAL A 165 5.08 -7.64 -1.87
CA VAL A 165 3.84 -8.23 -1.32
C VAL A 165 2.84 -8.61 -2.43
N ALA A 166 2.75 -7.80 -3.49
CA ALA A 166 1.84 -8.05 -4.61
C ALA A 166 2.07 -9.40 -5.33
N LYS A 167 3.24 -10.01 -5.17
CA LYS A 167 3.60 -11.31 -5.76
C LYS A 167 3.17 -12.50 -4.89
N ARG A 168 2.77 -12.27 -3.64
CA ARG A 168 2.60 -13.30 -2.60
C ARG A 168 1.39 -13.06 -1.70
N LEU A 169 0.27 -12.60 -2.27
CA LEU A 169 -0.92 -12.14 -1.52
C LEU A 169 -1.55 -13.25 -0.67
N GLU A 170 -1.57 -14.47 -1.19
CA GLU A 170 -2.15 -15.63 -0.52
C GLU A 170 -1.34 -16.08 0.71
N THR A 171 -0.05 -15.77 0.74
CA THR A 171 0.87 -16.14 1.84
C THR A 171 1.21 -14.98 2.75
N SER A 172 0.52 -13.83 2.63
CA SER A 172 0.86 -12.59 3.36
C SER A 172 0.99 -12.81 4.87
N ALA A 173 0.14 -13.63 5.48
CA ALA A 173 0.23 -13.94 6.92
C ALA A 173 1.48 -14.78 7.26
N ASP A 174 1.81 -15.75 6.43
CA ASP A 174 2.99 -16.60 6.65
C ASP A 174 4.28 -15.81 6.45
N ASP A 175 4.33 -14.98 5.41
CA ASP A 175 5.46 -14.09 5.13
C ASP A 175 5.66 -13.07 6.26
N MET A 176 4.57 -12.49 6.76
CA MET A 176 4.61 -11.56 7.90
C MET A 176 5.12 -12.25 9.16
N ALA A 177 4.64 -13.46 9.47
CA ALA A 177 5.11 -14.24 10.61
C ALA A 177 6.59 -14.61 10.47
N ALA A 178 7.03 -15.05 9.30
CA ALA A 178 8.43 -15.36 9.01
C ALA A 178 9.32 -14.13 9.17
N GLN A 179 8.86 -12.96 8.72
CA GLN A 179 9.61 -11.71 8.88
C GLN A 179 9.70 -11.28 10.36
N LEU A 180 8.62 -11.39 11.15
CA LEU A 180 8.64 -11.10 12.59
C LEU A 180 9.63 -12.05 13.32
N ALA A 181 9.63 -13.33 12.95
CA ALA A 181 10.59 -14.30 13.49
C ALA A 181 12.05 -13.93 13.12
N SER A 182 12.31 -13.54 11.88
CA SER A 182 13.65 -13.12 11.43
C SER A 182 14.16 -11.87 12.17
N MET A 183 13.27 -10.98 12.54
CA MET A 183 13.55 -9.80 13.37
C MET A 183 13.70 -10.15 14.87
N LYS A 184 13.55 -11.41 15.24
CA LYS A 184 13.59 -11.89 16.63
C LYS A 184 12.57 -11.18 17.53
N VAL A 185 11.39 -10.85 16.99
CA VAL A 185 10.29 -10.30 17.78
C VAL A 185 9.87 -11.39 18.78
N PRO A 186 9.80 -11.10 20.10
CA PRO A 186 9.40 -12.08 21.08
C PRO A 186 8.01 -12.66 20.82
N MET A 187 7.81 -13.92 21.19
CA MET A 187 6.47 -14.51 21.22
C MET A 187 5.81 -14.24 22.55
N ASN A 188 4.52 -13.96 22.52
CA ASN A 188 3.67 -13.85 23.71
C ASN A 188 3.54 -15.25 24.37
N HIS A 189 3.64 -15.31 25.67
CA HIS A 189 3.46 -16.53 26.47
C HIS A 189 2.02 -16.68 26.91
#